data_37c378b41a43d00352271ea5afad451e
#
_entry.id   37c378b41a43d00352271ea5afad451e
#
_cell.length_a   1.000
_cell.length_b   1.000
_cell.length_c   1.000
_cell.angle_alpha   90.00
_cell.angle_beta   90.00
_cell.angle_gamma   90.00
#
_symmetry.space_group_name_H-M   'P 1'
#
loop_
_entity.id
_entity.type
_entity.pdbx_description
1 polymer ?
#
loop_
_entity_poly.entity_id
_entity_poly.type
_entity_poly.pdbx_seq_one_letter_code
_entity_poly.pdbx_strand_id
1 'polypeptide(L)'
;MRSLSALIMATMLLAGTNAVAQDAQPVAKDATVFGYKLHYLEAGRGEPIILLHGAGGEGARWMPTIKGLAGNFRVIALDQIGWGQSDKPLTIYHTGVFAGFLAQFMKEIGVPKATIMGQSLGAGVTLYMAVHYPDMVNRIIVVDGGGYRSPNDPPPPPPNWHNRQIANAGTLEESREYMEKLFYDHSFVTDEVVEHNLRLRLASAYTAESTATAAQRGLGGVTEAEVRAIKAPTLLIWGMNDPLSSVANAEKLNGAIKNSRKVLFDKAGHYPFLEHAERFNQTVLEFLKTQS
;
A
#
# COMPACT_ATOMS: atom_id res chain seq x y z
N MET A 1 17.93 75.10 26.02
CA MET A 1 18.11 74.39 24.78
C MET A 1 17.90 72.92 25.06
N ARG A 2 16.75 72.40 24.74
CA ARG A 2 16.31 71.05 25.16
C ARG A 2 16.26 70.16 23.90
N SER A 3 17.04 69.07 23.88
CA SER A 3 17.05 68.07 22.82
C SER A 3 15.91 67.07 23.07
N LEU A 4 15.02 66.92 22.10
CA LEU A 4 14.02 65.86 22.06
C LEU A 4 14.65 64.63 21.40
N SER A 5 14.80 63.54 22.18
CA SER A 5 15.11 62.22 21.64
C SER A 5 13.82 61.53 21.26
N ALA A 6 13.61 61.25 19.97
CA ALA A 6 12.49 60.47 19.45
C ALA A 6 12.84 58.97 19.55
N LEU A 7 12.04 58.24 20.34
CA LEU A 7 12.09 56.78 20.47
C LEU A 7 11.30 56.16 19.35
N ILE A 8 11.98 55.54 18.38
CA ILE A 8 11.33 54.76 17.31
C ILE A 8 11.14 53.34 17.83
N MET A 9 9.87 53.00 18.13
CA MET A 9 9.44 51.63 18.43
C MET A 9 9.26 50.90 17.11
N ALA A 10 10.17 49.95 16.80
CA ALA A 10 10.05 49.07 15.67
C ALA A 10 9.11 47.90 16.06
N THR A 11 7.91 47.93 15.59
CA THR A 11 6.96 46.82 15.64
C THR A 11 7.40 45.74 14.64
N MET A 12 8.03 44.67 15.11
CA MET A 12 8.22 43.45 14.28
C MET A 12 6.87 42.78 14.08
N LEU A 13 6.28 42.94 12.90
CA LEU A 13 5.22 42.05 12.40
C LEU A 13 5.86 40.69 12.11
N LEU A 14 5.59 39.71 12.97
CA LEU A 14 5.76 38.30 12.63
C LEU A 14 4.71 37.94 11.57
N ALA A 15 5.09 38.09 10.31
CA ALA A 15 4.35 37.47 9.22
C ALA A 15 4.55 35.95 9.30
N GLY A 16 3.64 35.27 9.99
CA GLY A 16 3.50 33.83 9.89
C GLY A 16 3.17 33.47 8.44
N THR A 17 4.18 33.11 7.67
CA THR A 17 3.98 32.48 6.36
C THR A 17 3.36 31.13 6.59
N ASN A 18 2.03 31.04 6.52
CA ASN A 18 1.36 29.81 6.15
C ASN A 18 1.85 29.46 4.72
N ALA A 19 2.98 28.77 4.65
CA ALA A 19 3.38 28.09 3.42
C ALA A 19 2.29 27.04 3.19
N VAL A 20 1.34 27.35 2.32
CA VAL A 20 0.49 26.35 1.68
C VAL A 20 1.46 25.32 1.13
N ALA A 21 1.36 24.08 1.62
CA ALA A 21 2.21 23.01 1.18
C ALA A 21 2.07 22.90 -0.34
N GLN A 22 3.09 23.41 -1.04
CA GLN A 22 3.18 23.34 -2.48
C GLN A 22 3.14 21.83 -2.80
N ASP A 23 2.23 21.41 -3.68
CA ASP A 23 2.07 20.01 -4.12
C ASP A 23 3.44 19.39 -4.38
N ALA A 24 3.95 18.68 -3.39
CA ALA A 24 5.27 18.07 -3.50
C ALA A 24 5.16 16.93 -4.51
N GLN A 25 5.53 17.21 -5.76
CA GLN A 25 5.59 16.17 -6.78
C GLN A 25 6.52 15.06 -6.29
N PRO A 26 6.11 13.79 -6.41
CA PRO A 26 6.96 12.69 -5.98
C PRO A 26 8.21 12.60 -6.84
N VAL A 27 9.32 12.30 -6.19
CA VAL A 27 10.62 12.07 -6.83
C VAL A 27 10.84 10.57 -6.96
N ALA A 28 11.15 10.12 -8.16
CA ALA A 28 11.56 8.75 -8.43
C ALA A 28 12.99 8.52 -7.94
N LYS A 29 13.19 7.43 -7.22
CA LYS A 29 14.46 7.03 -6.61
C LYS A 29 14.69 5.53 -6.73
N ASP A 30 15.94 5.12 -6.60
CA ASP A 30 16.33 3.72 -6.53
C ASP A 30 17.13 3.47 -5.25
N ALA A 31 17.01 2.26 -4.68
CA ALA A 31 17.85 1.75 -3.61
C ALA A 31 18.37 0.36 -3.99
N THR A 32 19.56 0.01 -3.54
CA THR A 32 20.13 -1.34 -3.76
C THR A 32 19.91 -2.20 -2.52
N VAL A 33 19.20 -3.30 -2.68
CA VAL A 33 18.85 -4.24 -1.60
C VAL A 33 19.26 -5.64 -2.01
N PHE A 34 20.14 -6.28 -1.25
CA PHE A 34 20.71 -7.59 -1.58
C PHE A 34 21.32 -7.68 -2.98
N GLY A 35 21.86 -6.56 -3.50
CA GLY A 35 22.41 -6.47 -4.86
C GLY A 35 21.38 -6.21 -5.96
N TYR A 36 20.11 -6.11 -5.65
CA TYR A 36 19.02 -5.80 -6.58
C TYR A 36 18.52 -4.36 -6.41
N LYS A 37 18.18 -3.73 -7.54
CA LYS A 37 17.57 -2.41 -7.56
C LYS A 37 16.12 -2.48 -7.14
N LEU A 38 15.73 -1.66 -6.16
CA LEU A 38 14.34 -1.36 -5.82
C LEU A 38 14.02 0.08 -6.19
N HIS A 39 13.01 0.25 -7.05
CA HIS A 39 12.48 1.54 -7.46
C HIS A 39 11.40 2.01 -6.50
N TYR A 40 11.33 3.32 -6.20
CA TYR A 40 10.29 3.90 -5.38
C TYR A 40 10.04 5.37 -5.70
N LEU A 41 8.84 5.83 -5.40
CA LEU A 41 8.45 7.23 -5.42
C LEU A 41 8.45 7.77 -4.01
N GLU A 42 9.01 8.97 -3.80
CA GLU A 42 9.04 9.62 -2.50
C GLU A 42 8.56 11.06 -2.58
N ALA A 43 7.66 11.45 -1.66
CA ALA A 43 7.18 12.82 -1.53
C ALA A 43 7.00 13.20 -0.06
N GLY A 44 7.05 14.51 0.22
CA GLY A 44 6.79 15.04 1.56
C GLY A 44 7.93 14.84 2.54
N ARG A 45 7.64 15.14 3.82
CA ARG A 45 8.57 15.07 4.95
C ARG A 45 7.80 14.70 6.23
N GLY A 46 8.52 14.27 7.26
CA GLY A 46 7.92 13.91 8.56
C GLY A 46 7.92 12.42 8.81
N GLU A 47 6.92 11.90 9.54
CA GLU A 47 6.80 10.47 9.83
C GLU A 47 6.66 9.66 8.53
N PRO A 48 7.43 8.56 8.38
CA PRO A 48 7.40 7.78 7.15
C PRO A 48 6.16 6.89 7.06
N ILE A 49 5.56 6.91 5.87
CA ILE A 49 4.51 5.98 5.44
C ILE A 49 5.01 5.24 4.21
N ILE A 50 5.03 3.92 4.26
CA ILE A 50 5.39 3.07 3.13
C ILE A 50 4.12 2.49 2.50
N LEU A 51 3.98 2.66 1.20
CA LEU A 51 2.85 2.19 0.40
C LEU A 51 3.26 0.99 -0.44
N LEU A 52 2.54 -0.12 -0.30
CA LEU A 52 2.79 -1.39 -0.97
C LEU A 52 1.61 -1.74 -1.90
N HIS A 53 1.86 -1.80 -3.19
CA HIS A 53 0.87 -2.15 -4.19
C HIS A 53 0.50 -3.64 -4.18
N GLY A 54 -0.62 -3.99 -4.82
CA GLY A 54 -1.05 -5.37 -5.07
C GLY A 54 -0.28 -6.05 -6.20
N ALA A 55 -0.55 -7.32 -6.42
CA ALA A 55 0.05 -8.10 -7.50
C ALA A 55 -0.22 -7.45 -8.88
N GLY A 56 0.80 -7.40 -9.73
CA GLY A 56 0.73 -6.74 -11.04
C GLY A 56 0.66 -5.22 -10.98
N GLY A 57 0.95 -4.62 -9.82
CA GLY A 57 0.98 -3.17 -9.63
C GLY A 57 2.37 -2.58 -9.61
N GLU A 58 2.42 -1.30 -9.28
CA GLU A 58 3.61 -0.49 -9.07
C GLU A 58 3.31 0.64 -8.09
N GLY A 59 4.34 1.31 -7.58
CA GLY A 59 4.20 2.43 -6.63
C GLY A 59 3.40 3.60 -7.18
N ALA A 60 3.46 3.86 -8.48
CA ALA A 60 2.74 4.95 -9.13
C ALA A 60 1.20 4.81 -9.02
N ARG A 61 0.67 3.62 -8.79
CA ARG A 61 -0.77 3.41 -8.53
C ARG A 61 -1.26 4.16 -7.30
N TRP A 62 -0.36 4.46 -6.36
CA TRP A 62 -0.64 5.23 -5.16
C TRP A 62 -0.60 6.76 -5.35
N MET A 63 -0.49 7.26 -6.59
CA MET A 63 -0.33 8.70 -6.85
C MET A 63 -1.38 9.58 -6.15
N PRO A 64 -2.70 9.26 -6.15
CA PRO A 64 -3.68 10.06 -5.42
C PRO A 64 -3.43 10.08 -3.90
N THR A 65 -2.98 8.95 -3.33
CA THR A 65 -2.64 8.83 -1.91
C THR A 65 -1.35 9.57 -1.57
N ILE A 66 -0.32 9.48 -2.42
CA ILE A 66 0.92 10.24 -2.25
C ILE A 66 0.60 11.74 -2.16
N LYS A 67 -0.16 12.27 -3.12
CA LYS A 67 -0.55 13.70 -3.14
C LYS A 67 -1.35 14.09 -1.90
N GLY A 68 -2.27 13.25 -1.45
CA GLY A 68 -3.12 13.54 -0.29
C GLY A 68 -2.39 13.50 1.06
N LEU A 69 -1.29 12.76 1.16
CA LEU A 69 -0.58 12.58 2.44
C LEU A 69 0.75 13.34 2.52
N ALA A 70 1.38 13.69 1.39
CA ALA A 70 2.73 14.27 1.36
C ALA A 70 2.85 15.63 2.05
N GLY A 71 1.74 16.35 2.25
CA GLY A 71 1.72 17.59 3.02
C GLY A 71 2.06 17.42 4.51
N ASN A 72 1.86 16.21 5.06
CA ASN A 72 2.04 15.93 6.49
C ASN A 72 3.03 14.81 6.79
N PHE A 73 3.36 13.97 5.80
CA PHE A 73 4.13 12.74 5.98
C PHE A 73 5.21 12.59 4.91
N ARG A 74 6.26 11.85 5.22
CA ARG A 74 7.19 11.31 4.23
C ARG A 74 6.57 10.07 3.61
N VAL A 75 6.01 10.18 2.42
CA VAL A 75 5.31 9.09 1.72
C VAL A 75 6.25 8.40 0.74
N ILE A 76 6.37 7.08 0.85
CA ILE A 76 7.28 6.25 0.08
C ILE A 76 6.46 5.13 -0.57
N ALA A 77 6.27 5.19 -1.89
CA ALA A 77 5.55 4.16 -2.63
C ALA A 77 6.56 3.26 -3.35
N LEU A 78 6.69 2.03 -2.89
CA LEU A 78 7.68 1.06 -3.34
C LEU A 78 7.14 0.23 -4.51
N ASP A 79 7.93 0.11 -5.57
CA ASP A 79 7.81 -1.02 -6.50
C ASP A 79 8.41 -2.24 -5.82
N GLN A 80 7.59 -3.16 -5.35
CA GLN A 80 8.08 -4.34 -4.65
C GLN A 80 8.98 -5.18 -5.58
N ILE A 81 9.98 -5.86 -5.01
CA ILE A 81 10.88 -6.74 -5.80
C ILE A 81 10.06 -7.67 -6.71
N GLY A 82 10.46 -7.79 -7.96
CA GLY A 82 9.72 -8.57 -8.96
C GLY A 82 8.62 -7.80 -9.70
N TRP A 83 8.31 -6.55 -9.31
CA TRP A 83 7.23 -5.74 -9.87
C TRP A 83 7.72 -4.37 -10.36
N GLY A 84 6.90 -3.69 -11.15
CA GLY A 84 7.15 -2.33 -11.62
C GLY A 84 8.52 -2.17 -12.27
N GLN A 85 9.24 -1.14 -11.85
CA GLN A 85 10.61 -0.81 -12.32
C GLN A 85 11.71 -1.42 -11.43
N SER A 86 11.34 -2.15 -10.35
CA SER A 86 12.27 -2.92 -9.54
C SER A 86 12.77 -4.15 -10.29
N ASP A 87 13.96 -4.64 -9.91
CA ASP A 87 14.52 -5.87 -10.45
C ASP A 87 13.62 -7.07 -10.21
N LYS A 88 13.75 -8.08 -11.08
CA LYS A 88 12.90 -9.28 -11.12
C LYS A 88 13.74 -10.56 -11.07
N PRO A 89 14.45 -10.82 -9.94
CA PRO A 89 15.24 -12.04 -9.81
C PRO A 89 14.37 -13.29 -9.92
N LEU A 90 14.94 -14.35 -10.46
CA LEU A 90 14.29 -15.66 -10.50
C LEU A 90 14.37 -16.30 -9.11
N THR A 91 13.29 -16.20 -8.37
CA THR A 91 13.15 -16.75 -7.01
C THR A 91 11.72 -17.21 -6.75
N ILE A 92 11.49 -17.92 -5.66
CA ILE A 92 10.13 -18.24 -5.22
C ILE A 92 9.57 -17.03 -4.46
N TYR A 93 8.70 -16.28 -5.11
CA TYR A 93 8.07 -15.12 -4.51
C TYR A 93 6.94 -15.53 -3.55
N HIS A 94 7.07 -15.16 -2.30
CA HIS A 94 6.04 -15.28 -1.27
C HIS A 94 6.11 -14.10 -0.30
N THR A 95 5.10 -13.92 0.53
CA THR A 95 4.99 -12.75 1.42
C THR A 95 6.23 -12.50 2.27
N GLY A 96 6.88 -13.56 2.77
CA GLY A 96 8.13 -13.42 3.55
C GLY A 96 9.31 -12.90 2.74
N VAL A 97 9.41 -13.22 1.43
CA VAL A 97 10.44 -12.65 0.54
C VAL A 97 10.20 -11.16 0.36
N PHE A 98 8.97 -10.75 0.04
CA PHE A 98 8.64 -9.33 -0.09
C PHE A 98 8.92 -8.56 1.21
N ALA A 99 8.54 -9.12 2.37
CA ALA A 99 8.78 -8.51 3.67
C ALA A 99 10.28 -8.41 4.01
N GLY A 100 11.08 -9.44 3.68
CA GLY A 100 12.53 -9.42 3.86
C GLY A 100 13.21 -8.32 3.03
N PHE A 101 12.82 -8.18 1.76
CA PHE A 101 13.28 -7.08 0.91
C PHE A 101 12.82 -5.72 1.44
N LEU A 102 11.56 -5.59 1.90
CA LEU A 102 11.06 -4.37 2.50
C LEU A 102 11.83 -3.98 3.77
N ALA A 103 12.08 -4.93 4.67
CA ALA A 103 12.81 -4.67 5.89
C ALA A 103 14.24 -4.17 5.62
N GLN A 104 14.93 -4.76 4.64
CA GLN A 104 16.25 -4.28 4.24
C GLN A 104 16.19 -2.96 3.48
N PHE A 105 15.20 -2.77 2.59
CA PHE A 105 14.96 -1.49 1.91
C PHE A 105 14.78 -0.34 2.92
N MET A 106 13.98 -0.55 3.96
CA MET A 106 13.79 0.45 5.02
C MET A 106 15.12 0.85 5.67
N LYS A 107 16.02 -0.12 5.93
CA LYS A 107 17.36 0.17 6.48
C LYS A 107 18.20 0.98 5.51
N GLU A 108 18.22 0.61 4.23
CA GLU A 108 19.02 1.29 3.19
C GLU A 108 18.61 2.76 2.99
N ILE A 109 17.31 3.07 3.12
CA ILE A 109 16.81 4.45 2.99
C ILE A 109 16.73 5.21 4.33
N GLY A 110 17.31 4.64 5.41
CA GLY A 110 17.35 5.27 6.73
C GLY A 110 15.99 5.40 7.42
N VAL A 111 15.08 4.45 7.20
CA VAL A 111 13.75 4.40 7.82
C VAL A 111 13.69 3.23 8.81
N PRO A 112 14.07 3.42 10.07
CA PRO A 112 14.09 2.34 11.04
C PRO A 112 12.69 1.84 11.40
N LYS A 113 11.67 2.71 11.28
CA LYS A 113 10.29 2.41 11.64
C LYS A 113 9.31 3.26 10.84
N ALA A 114 8.19 2.68 10.39
CA ALA A 114 7.20 3.35 9.56
C ALA A 114 5.77 2.90 9.84
N THR A 115 4.79 3.70 9.40
CA THR A 115 3.45 3.20 9.10
C THR A 115 3.53 2.44 7.77
N ILE A 116 3.03 1.21 7.73
CA ILE A 116 3.01 0.40 6.51
C ILE A 116 1.56 0.25 6.02
N MET A 117 1.31 0.68 4.81
CA MET A 117 0.01 0.59 4.14
C MET A 117 0.15 -0.31 2.91
N GLY A 118 -0.63 -1.37 2.84
CA GLY A 118 -0.59 -2.28 1.71
C GLY A 118 -1.96 -2.65 1.18
N GLN A 119 -2.04 -2.83 -0.13
CA GLN A 119 -3.24 -3.25 -0.84
C GLN A 119 -3.05 -4.66 -1.39
N SER A 120 -4.07 -5.54 -1.28
CA SER A 120 -4.06 -6.89 -1.86
C SER A 120 -2.83 -7.72 -1.43
N LEU A 121 -1.92 -8.07 -2.33
CA LEU A 121 -0.64 -8.67 -2.00
C LEU A 121 0.13 -7.84 -0.97
N GLY A 122 0.21 -6.52 -1.19
CA GLY A 122 0.85 -5.59 -0.25
C GLY A 122 0.21 -5.59 1.14
N ALA A 123 -1.09 -5.85 1.25
CA ALA A 123 -1.78 -6.04 2.53
C ALA A 123 -1.29 -7.30 3.26
N GLY A 124 -1.05 -8.39 2.53
CA GLY A 124 -0.42 -9.58 3.08
C GLY A 124 0.99 -9.31 3.60
N VAL A 125 1.80 -8.55 2.84
CA VAL A 125 3.14 -8.11 3.26
C VAL A 125 3.06 -7.23 4.50
N THR A 126 2.07 -6.33 4.58
CA THR A 126 1.84 -5.45 5.74
C THR A 126 1.55 -6.25 7.02
N LEU A 127 0.69 -7.27 6.94
CA LEU A 127 0.42 -8.17 8.07
C LEU A 127 1.67 -8.95 8.46
N TYR A 128 2.40 -9.47 7.49
CA TYR A 128 3.65 -10.21 7.72
C TYR A 128 4.70 -9.34 8.43
N MET A 129 4.84 -8.07 8.02
CA MET A 129 5.72 -7.11 8.69
C MET A 129 5.31 -6.87 10.14
N ALA A 130 4.02 -6.69 10.42
CA ALA A 130 3.53 -6.47 11.78
C ALA A 130 3.76 -7.67 12.71
N VAL A 131 3.78 -8.88 12.16
CA VAL A 131 4.04 -10.13 12.89
C VAL A 131 5.53 -10.38 13.10
N HIS A 132 6.32 -10.33 12.03
CA HIS A 132 7.72 -10.81 12.05
C HIS A 132 8.76 -9.70 12.21
N TYR A 133 8.37 -8.42 11.98
CA TYR A 133 9.23 -7.24 12.12
C TYR A 133 8.54 -6.13 12.96
N PRO A 134 7.95 -6.46 14.15
CA PRO A 134 7.11 -5.52 14.91
C PRO A 134 7.84 -4.23 15.30
N ASP A 135 9.16 -4.28 15.52
CA ASP A 135 9.97 -3.14 15.90
C ASP A 135 10.12 -2.11 14.76
N MET A 136 9.88 -2.54 13.51
CA MET A 136 9.94 -1.69 12.32
C MET A 136 8.57 -1.09 11.95
N VAL A 137 7.51 -1.41 12.69
CA VAL A 137 6.12 -1.05 12.36
C VAL A 137 5.52 -0.16 13.43
N ASN A 138 5.18 1.09 13.07
CA ASN A 138 4.43 2.00 13.94
C ASN A 138 2.94 1.68 13.96
N ARG A 139 2.37 1.59 12.77
CA ARG A 139 0.94 1.34 12.50
C ARG A 139 0.82 0.53 11.23
N ILE A 140 -0.28 -0.14 11.04
CA ILE A 140 -0.58 -0.79 9.75
C ILE A 140 -1.92 -0.33 9.19
N ILE A 141 -1.97 -0.23 7.87
CA ILE A 141 -3.19 0.04 7.10
C ILE A 141 -3.32 -1.05 6.05
N VAL A 142 -4.34 -1.86 6.19
CA VAL A 142 -4.61 -3.04 5.35
C VAL A 142 -5.77 -2.71 4.43
N VAL A 143 -5.54 -2.78 3.11
CA VAL A 143 -6.51 -2.37 2.10
C VAL A 143 -6.83 -3.55 1.18
N ASP A 144 -8.08 -3.95 1.14
CA ASP A 144 -8.64 -4.97 0.21
C ASP A 144 -7.75 -6.21 0.04
N GLY A 145 -7.26 -6.78 1.15
CA GLY A 145 -6.40 -7.94 1.04
C GLY A 145 -5.80 -8.40 2.35
N GLY A 146 -4.83 -9.28 2.24
CA GLY A 146 -4.28 -9.96 3.39
C GLY A 146 -5.30 -10.94 4.00
N GLY A 147 -4.92 -11.48 5.14
CA GLY A 147 -5.75 -12.44 5.86
C GLY A 147 -4.88 -13.52 6.50
N TYR A 148 -5.53 -14.40 7.21
CA TYR A 148 -4.93 -15.59 7.79
C TYR A 148 -5.85 -16.78 7.59
N ARG A 149 -5.29 -17.97 7.65
CA ARG A 149 -6.08 -19.21 7.68
C ARG A 149 -6.21 -19.70 9.11
N SER A 150 -7.44 -20.04 9.48
CA SER A 150 -7.71 -20.79 10.71
C SER A 150 -7.66 -22.30 10.42
N PRO A 151 -7.34 -23.15 11.42
CA PRO A 151 -7.33 -24.58 11.23
C PRO A 151 -8.66 -25.16 10.72
N ASN A 152 -9.76 -24.49 11.02
CA ASN A 152 -11.12 -24.89 10.64
C ASN A 152 -11.61 -24.26 9.33
N ASP A 153 -10.80 -23.44 8.66
CA ASP A 153 -11.18 -22.89 7.37
C ASP A 153 -11.23 -24.02 6.32
N PRO A 154 -12.21 -24.01 5.42
CA PRO A 154 -12.25 -24.99 4.34
C PRO A 154 -10.96 -24.88 3.50
N PRO A 155 -10.54 -25.96 2.83
CA PRO A 155 -9.42 -25.86 1.89
C PRO A 155 -9.71 -24.77 0.86
N PRO A 156 -8.68 -24.05 0.36
CA PRO A 156 -8.90 -23.09 -0.69
C PRO A 156 -9.58 -23.79 -1.87
N PRO A 157 -10.53 -23.13 -2.54
CA PRO A 157 -11.13 -23.70 -3.74
C PRO A 157 -10.02 -24.03 -4.74
N PRO A 158 -10.22 -25.06 -5.56
CA PRO A 158 -9.28 -25.40 -6.62
C PRO A 158 -9.07 -24.16 -7.51
N PRO A 159 -7.88 -23.99 -8.11
CA PRO A 159 -7.61 -22.87 -8.97
C PRO A 159 -8.69 -22.77 -10.04
N ASN A 160 -9.39 -21.64 -10.09
CA ASN A 160 -10.25 -21.34 -11.23
C ASN A 160 -9.33 -20.88 -12.37
N TRP A 161 -9.05 -21.77 -13.30
CA TRP A 161 -8.17 -21.54 -14.43
C TRP A 161 -8.57 -20.33 -15.27
N HIS A 162 -9.87 -20.10 -15.45
CA HIS A 162 -10.36 -18.93 -16.17
C HIS A 162 -10.01 -17.62 -15.44
N ASN A 163 -10.26 -17.53 -14.13
CA ASN A 163 -9.89 -16.35 -13.36
C ASN A 163 -8.36 -16.16 -13.30
N ARG A 164 -7.60 -17.26 -13.26
CA ARG A 164 -6.13 -17.21 -13.29
C ARG A 164 -5.63 -16.77 -14.67
N GLN A 165 -6.24 -17.21 -15.74
CA GLN A 165 -5.91 -16.80 -17.11
C GLN A 165 -6.18 -15.30 -17.30
N ILE A 166 -7.34 -14.80 -16.85
CA ILE A 166 -7.66 -13.37 -16.90
C ILE A 166 -6.71 -12.56 -16.02
N ALA A 167 -6.38 -13.05 -14.82
CA ALA A 167 -5.41 -12.38 -13.95
C ALA A 167 -3.99 -12.34 -14.52
N ASN A 168 -3.64 -13.30 -15.39
CA ASN A 168 -2.37 -13.35 -16.14
C ASN A 168 -2.58 -12.91 -17.60
N ALA A 169 -3.46 -11.94 -17.82
CA ALA A 169 -3.84 -11.44 -19.12
C ALA A 169 -2.64 -11.28 -20.07
N GLY A 170 -2.75 -11.86 -21.25
CA GLY A 170 -1.76 -11.79 -22.32
C GLY A 170 -2.21 -10.88 -23.47
N THR A 171 -3.47 -10.46 -23.47
CA THR A 171 -4.10 -9.61 -24.51
C THR A 171 -4.73 -8.37 -23.88
N LEU A 172 -4.98 -7.35 -24.70
CA LEU A 172 -5.70 -6.14 -24.26
C LEU A 172 -7.11 -6.46 -23.82
N GLU A 173 -7.80 -7.38 -24.49
CA GLU A 173 -9.17 -7.79 -24.15
C GLU A 173 -9.22 -8.46 -22.77
N GLU A 174 -8.35 -9.42 -22.51
CA GLU A 174 -8.23 -10.07 -21.19
C GLU A 174 -7.84 -9.08 -20.10
N SER A 175 -6.94 -8.12 -20.40
CA SER A 175 -6.53 -7.08 -19.46
C SER A 175 -7.71 -6.18 -19.12
N ARG A 176 -8.53 -5.79 -20.11
CA ARG A 176 -9.75 -5.00 -19.90
C ARG A 176 -10.74 -5.74 -19.03
N GLU A 177 -11.08 -6.98 -19.38
CA GLU A 177 -12.01 -7.82 -18.61
C GLU A 177 -11.56 -7.95 -17.15
N TYR A 178 -10.26 -8.13 -16.92
CA TYR A 178 -9.70 -8.19 -15.57
C TYR A 178 -9.87 -6.87 -14.81
N MET A 179 -9.54 -5.74 -15.45
CA MET A 179 -9.65 -4.42 -14.83
C MET A 179 -11.09 -4.05 -14.52
N GLU A 180 -12.02 -4.31 -15.43
CA GLU A 180 -13.46 -4.07 -15.23
C GLU A 180 -14.03 -4.87 -14.05
N LYS A 181 -13.52 -6.07 -13.80
CA LYS A 181 -13.89 -6.82 -12.59
C LYS A 181 -13.39 -6.17 -11.30
N LEU A 182 -12.27 -5.45 -11.34
CA LEU A 182 -11.65 -4.89 -10.14
C LEU A 182 -12.21 -3.54 -9.72
N PHE A 183 -12.78 -2.78 -10.64
CA PHE A 183 -13.38 -1.48 -10.36
C PHE A 183 -14.90 -1.59 -10.27
N TYR A 184 -15.50 -0.89 -9.32
CA TYR A 184 -16.95 -0.67 -9.30
C TYR A 184 -17.35 0.35 -10.37
N ASP A 185 -16.58 1.43 -10.49
CA ASP A 185 -16.76 2.45 -11.52
C ASP A 185 -15.83 2.18 -12.70
N HIS A 186 -16.40 1.66 -13.79
CA HIS A 186 -15.67 1.31 -15.01
C HIS A 186 -15.10 2.53 -15.74
N SER A 187 -15.45 3.78 -15.38
CA SER A 187 -14.84 4.97 -15.97
C SER A 187 -13.34 5.06 -15.70
N PHE A 188 -12.83 4.37 -14.67
CA PHE A 188 -11.40 4.22 -14.40
C PHE A 188 -10.68 3.28 -15.36
N VAL A 189 -11.41 2.47 -16.16
CA VAL A 189 -10.83 1.45 -17.05
C VAL A 189 -10.71 2.01 -18.47
N THR A 190 -9.87 3.02 -18.64
CA THR A 190 -9.55 3.59 -19.95
C THR A 190 -8.59 2.70 -20.74
N ASP A 191 -8.52 2.93 -22.08
CA ASP A 191 -7.60 2.19 -22.95
C ASP A 191 -6.14 2.30 -22.46
N GLU A 192 -5.74 3.50 -22.03
CA GLU A 192 -4.40 3.76 -21.49
C GLU A 192 -4.12 2.93 -20.23
N VAL A 193 -5.07 2.87 -19.29
CA VAL A 193 -4.98 2.07 -18.06
C VAL A 193 -4.88 0.59 -18.37
N VAL A 194 -5.67 0.10 -19.33
CA VAL A 194 -5.66 -1.30 -19.78
C VAL A 194 -4.31 -1.67 -20.39
N GLU A 195 -3.82 -0.86 -21.31
CA GLU A 195 -2.52 -1.08 -21.97
C GLU A 195 -1.36 -1.02 -20.98
N HIS A 196 -1.38 -0.05 -20.08
CA HIS A 196 -0.37 0.06 -19.02
C HIS A 196 -0.38 -1.16 -18.08
N ASN A 197 -1.57 -1.59 -17.65
CA ASN A 197 -1.72 -2.79 -16.83
C ASN A 197 -1.18 -4.05 -17.53
N LEU A 198 -1.49 -4.22 -18.82
CA LEU A 198 -0.98 -5.33 -19.61
C LEU A 198 0.55 -5.33 -19.67
N ARG A 199 1.16 -4.18 -19.93
CA ARG A 199 2.64 -4.04 -19.95
C ARG A 199 3.27 -4.44 -18.63
N LEU A 200 2.74 -3.98 -17.50
CA LEU A 200 3.24 -4.33 -16.16
C LEU A 200 3.13 -5.84 -15.91
N ARG A 201 2.02 -6.47 -16.29
CA ARG A 201 1.80 -7.91 -16.11
C ARG A 201 2.72 -8.75 -16.95
N LEU A 202 2.88 -8.43 -18.23
CA LEU A 202 3.81 -9.14 -19.11
C LEU A 202 5.26 -9.04 -18.60
N ALA A 203 5.67 -7.86 -18.14
CA ALA A 203 7.00 -7.65 -17.58
C ALA A 203 7.27 -8.42 -16.27
N SER A 204 6.21 -8.86 -15.57
CA SER A 204 6.29 -9.52 -14.26
C SER A 204 5.57 -10.87 -14.23
N ALA A 205 5.38 -11.51 -15.38
CA ALA A 205 4.61 -12.75 -15.50
C ALA A 205 5.15 -13.89 -14.61
N TYR A 206 6.48 -14.06 -14.55
CA TYR A 206 7.10 -15.04 -13.66
C TYR A 206 6.81 -14.76 -12.19
N THR A 207 6.92 -13.50 -11.77
CA THR A 207 6.64 -13.08 -10.39
C THR A 207 5.18 -13.35 -10.02
N ALA A 208 4.25 -13.04 -10.92
CA ALA A 208 2.82 -13.30 -10.72
C ALA A 208 2.54 -14.80 -10.54
N GLU A 209 3.08 -15.63 -11.41
CA GLU A 209 2.89 -17.09 -11.36
C GLU A 209 3.56 -17.70 -10.12
N SER A 210 4.77 -17.29 -9.80
CA SER A 210 5.50 -17.73 -8.61
C SER A 210 4.75 -17.36 -7.33
N THR A 211 4.26 -16.11 -7.23
CA THR A 211 3.49 -15.62 -6.08
C THR A 211 2.18 -16.41 -5.89
N ALA A 212 1.44 -16.62 -6.97
CA ALA A 212 0.19 -17.37 -6.93
C ALA A 212 0.41 -18.82 -6.51
N THR A 213 1.44 -19.45 -7.04
CA THR A 213 1.83 -20.83 -6.69
C THR A 213 2.26 -20.94 -5.23
N ALA A 214 3.05 -20.00 -4.73
CA ALA A 214 3.48 -19.97 -3.33
C ALA A 214 2.29 -19.80 -2.37
N ALA A 215 1.35 -18.91 -2.71
CA ALA A 215 0.12 -18.71 -1.92
C ALA A 215 -0.76 -19.96 -1.85
N GLN A 216 -0.91 -20.70 -2.96
CA GLN A 216 -1.63 -21.98 -2.99
C GLN A 216 -0.98 -23.05 -2.09
N ARG A 217 0.35 -23.01 -1.95
CA ARG A 217 1.12 -23.89 -1.07
C ARG A 217 1.18 -23.40 0.38
N GLY A 218 0.53 -22.27 0.70
CA GLY A 218 0.52 -21.68 2.04
C GLY A 218 1.86 -21.05 2.45
N LEU A 219 2.76 -20.78 1.49
CA LEU A 219 4.05 -20.17 1.78
C LEU A 219 3.89 -18.67 2.11
N GLY A 220 4.53 -18.23 3.17
CA GLY A 220 4.54 -16.81 3.58
C GLY A 220 3.23 -16.33 4.21
N GLY A 221 2.30 -17.22 4.52
CA GLY A 221 1.09 -16.87 5.26
C GLY A 221 1.38 -16.57 6.73
N VAL A 222 0.44 -15.87 7.38
CA VAL A 222 0.42 -15.67 8.83
C VAL A 222 -0.71 -16.51 9.43
N THR A 223 -0.49 -17.00 10.65
CA THR A 223 -1.47 -17.79 11.40
C THR A 223 -2.45 -16.89 12.16
N GLU A 224 -3.58 -17.45 12.58
CA GLU A 224 -4.54 -16.74 13.44
C GLU A 224 -3.89 -16.26 14.75
N ALA A 225 -3.09 -17.11 15.39
CA ALA A 225 -2.42 -16.78 16.65
C ALA A 225 -1.44 -15.60 16.48
N GLU A 226 -0.69 -15.57 15.40
CA GLU A 226 0.22 -14.47 15.08
C GLU A 226 -0.55 -13.16 14.80
N VAL A 227 -1.63 -13.22 14.04
CA VAL A 227 -2.47 -12.02 13.76
C VAL A 227 -3.10 -11.49 15.04
N ARG A 228 -3.58 -12.36 15.95
CA ARG A 228 -4.09 -11.97 17.27
C ARG A 228 -3.03 -11.34 18.17
N ALA A 229 -1.76 -11.62 17.94
CA ALA A 229 -0.64 -11.04 18.68
C ALA A 229 -0.22 -9.66 18.18
N ILE A 230 -0.72 -9.19 17.03
CA ILE A 230 -0.42 -7.86 16.50
C ILE A 230 -0.85 -6.79 17.51
N LYS A 231 0.12 -5.94 17.90
CA LYS A 231 -0.10 -4.82 18.83
C LYS A 231 -0.20 -3.48 18.11
N ALA A 232 0.34 -3.37 16.91
CA ALA A 232 0.34 -2.15 16.13
C ALA A 232 -1.11 -1.67 15.89
N PRO A 233 -1.42 -0.39 16.10
CA PRO A 233 -2.69 0.18 15.71
C PRO A 233 -2.97 -0.13 14.24
N THR A 234 -4.18 -0.60 13.95
CA THR A 234 -4.55 -1.16 12.65
C THR A 234 -5.79 -0.49 12.09
N LEU A 235 -5.68 -0.02 10.85
CA LEU A 235 -6.83 0.39 10.05
C LEU A 235 -7.06 -0.61 8.93
N LEU A 236 -8.30 -1.10 8.82
CA LEU A 236 -8.76 -1.99 7.78
C LEU A 236 -9.70 -1.21 6.85
N ILE A 237 -9.36 -1.11 5.57
CA ILE A 237 -10.18 -0.44 4.56
C ILE A 237 -10.58 -1.45 3.49
N TRP A 238 -11.88 -1.48 3.17
CA TRP A 238 -12.41 -2.43 2.19
C TRP A 238 -13.46 -1.82 1.28
N GLY A 239 -13.35 -2.11 -0.03
CA GLY A 239 -14.43 -1.90 -0.99
C GLY A 239 -15.54 -2.94 -0.81
N MET A 240 -16.78 -2.49 -0.69
CA MET A 240 -17.92 -3.39 -0.48
C MET A 240 -18.23 -4.27 -1.70
N ASN A 241 -17.73 -3.85 -2.87
CA ASN A 241 -17.92 -4.55 -4.14
C ASN A 241 -16.64 -5.23 -4.64
N ASP A 242 -15.66 -5.46 -3.75
CA ASP A 242 -14.43 -6.16 -4.12
C ASP A 242 -14.70 -7.64 -4.47
N PRO A 243 -14.43 -8.07 -5.71
CA PRO A 243 -14.67 -9.44 -6.15
C PRO A 243 -13.56 -10.42 -5.74
N LEU A 244 -12.38 -9.91 -5.35
CA LEU A 244 -11.22 -10.72 -5.00
C LEU A 244 -11.08 -10.94 -3.50
N SER A 245 -11.40 -9.93 -2.71
CA SER A 245 -11.22 -9.96 -1.26
C SER A 245 -12.53 -9.56 -0.58
N SER A 246 -13.29 -10.54 -0.17
CA SER A 246 -14.60 -10.35 0.48
C SER A 246 -14.49 -9.52 1.76
N VAL A 247 -15.49 -8.69 2.03
CA VAL A 247 -15.67 -7.97 3.30
C VAL A 247 -15.58 -8.90 4.52
N ALA A 248 -15.92 -10.19 4.37
CA ALA A 248 -15.74 -11.18 5.42
C ALA A 248 -14.28 -11.30 5.91
N ASN A 249 -13.29 -11.03 5.05
CA ASN A 249 -11.88 -10.96 5.46
C ASN A 249 -11.61 -9.76 6.37
N ALA A 250 -12.21 -8.60 6.06
CA ALA A 250 -12.11 -7.42 6.92
C ALA A 250 -12.73 -7.69 8.29
N GLU A 251 -13.89 -8.36 8.34
CA GLU A 251 -14.54 -8.76 9.59
C GLU A 251 -13.67 -9.72 10.41
N LYS A 252 -13.11 -10.73 9.74
CA LYS A 252 -12.24 -11.72 10.35
C LYS A 252 -10.98 -11.08 10.95
N LEU A 253 -10.33 -10.18 10.22
CA LEU A 253 -9.17 -9.43 10.70
C LEU A 253 -9.54 -8.50 11.85
N ASN A 254 -10.66 -7.76 11.76
CA ASN A 254 -11.13 -6.86 12.81
C ASN A 254 -11.47 -7.61 14.10
N GLY A 255 -12.01 -8.82 14.00
CA GLY A 255 -12.26 -9.68 15.17
C GLY A 255 -11.00 -10.30 15.78
N ALA A 256 -9.92 -10.41 15.01
CA ALA A 256 -8.65 -10.97 15.47
C ALA A 256 -7.72 -9.91 16.07
N ILE A 257 -7.59 -8.74 15.46
CA ILE A 257 -6.65 -7.68 15.87
C ILE A 257 -7.35 -6.73 16.86
N LYS A 258 -6.96 -6.79 18.13
CA LYS A 258 -7.63 -6.03 19.21
C LYS A 258 -7.60 -4.51 18.99
N ASN A 259 -6.51 -3.97 18.48
CA ASN A 259 -6.34 -2.54 18.24
C ASN A 259 -6.61 -2.21 16.77
N SER A 260 -7.77 -2.64 16.26
CA SER A 260 -8.15 -2.40 14.88
C SER A 260 -9.45 -1.60 14.75
N ARG A 261 -9.53 -0.82 13.67
CA ARG A 261 -10.73 -0.12 13.21
C ARG A 261 -10.95 -0.50 11.75
N LYS A 262 -12.20 -0.80 11.41
CA LYS A 262 -12.63 -1.13 10.04
C LYS A 262 -13.44 0.00 9.45
N VAL A 263 -13.20 0.31 8.16
CA VAL A 263 -13.97 1.25 7.36
C VAL A 263 -14.32 0.59 6.03
N LEU A 264 -15.60 0.56 5.70
CA LEU A 264 -16.10 0.01 4.44
C LEU A 264 -16.45 1.14 3.48
N PHE A 265 -16.10 0.95 2.21
CA PHE A 265 -16.34 1.89 1.13
C PHE A 265 -17.45 1.34 0.23
N ASP A 266 -18.62 1.93 0.32
CA ASP A 266 -19.73 1.65 -0.59
C ASP A 266 -19.35 2.07 -2.01
N LYS A 267 -19.86 1.33 -3.01
CA LYS A 267 -19.57 1.58 -4.41
C LYS A 267 -18.07 1.64 -4.74
N ALA A 268 -17.31 0.75 -4.13
CA ALA A 268 -15.87 0.59 -4.38
C ALA A 268 -15.56 -0.88 -4.63
N GLY A 269 -14.74 -1.13 -5.65
CA GLY A 269 -14.17 -2.45 -5.96
C GLY A 269 -12.87 -2.68 -5.18
N HIS A 270 -11.89 -3.28 -5.86
CA HIS A 270 -10.60 -3.66 -5.29
C HIS A 270 -9.61 -2.48 -5.10
N TYR A 271 -10.00 -1.27 -5.52
CA TYR A 271 -9.15 -0.07 -5.47
C TYR A 271 -9.85 1.14 -4.85
N PRO A 272 -10.35 1.09 -3.59
CA PRO A 272 -11.06 2.20 -2.95
C PRO A 272 -10.20 3.47 -2.86
N PHE A 273 -8.88 3.36 -2.84
CA PHE A 273 -7.95 4.47 -2.84
C PHE A 273 -7.83 5.21 -4.19
N LEU A 274 -8.33 4.60 -5.28
CA LEU A 274 -8.46 5.23 -6.59
C LEU A 274 -9.89 5.73 -6.79
N GLU A 275 -10.89 4.87 -6.55
CA GLU A 275 -12.30 5.18 -6.80
C GLU A 275 -12.86 6.27 -5.86
N HIS A 276 -12.34 6.34 -4.64
CA HIS A 276 -12.75 7.31 -3.61
C HIS A 276 -11.55 8.01 -2.96
N ALA A 277 -10.61 8.50 -3.77
CA ALA A 277 -9.29 8.97 -3.32
C ALA A 277 -9.36 10.02 -2.20
N GLU A 278 -10.26 11.00 -2.30
CA GLU A 278 -10.40 12.04 -1.27
C GLU A 278 -10.86 11.47 0.07
N ARG A 279 -11.95 10.69 0.08
CA ARG A 279 -12.47 10.03 1.28
C ARG A 279 -11.46 9.05 1.86
N PHE A 280 -10.73 8.33 0.99
CA PHE A 280 -9.67 7.41 1.42
C PHE A 280 -8.56 8.14 2.17
N ASN A 281 -8.03 9.21 1.58
CA ASN A 281 -6.98 10.02 2.17
C ASN A 281 -7.43 10.64 3.50
N GLN A 282 -8.65 11.17 3.57
CA GLN A 282 -9.22 11.70 4.82
C GLN A 282 -9.31 10.61 5.90
N THR A 283 -9.80 9.42 5.56
CA THR A 283 -9.89 8.28 6.49
C THR A 283 -8.53 7.89 7.06
N VAL A 284 -7.50 7.87 6.20
CA VAL A 284 -6.11 7.59 6.60
C VAL A 284 -5.58 8.69 7.51
N LEU A 285 -5.75 9.96 7.14
CA LEU A 285 -5.29 11.10 7.95
C LEU A 285 -5.94 11.13 9.34
N GLU A 286 -7.23 10.85 9.43
CA GLU A 286 -7.95 10.75 10.71
C GLU A 286 -7.35 9.64 11.59
N PHE A 287 -7.10 8.45 11.02
CA PHE A 287 -6.48 7.36 11.75
C PHE A 287 -5.08 7.70 12.26
N LEU A 288 -4.27 8.35 11.44
CA LEU A 288 -2.90 8.74 11.82
C LEU A 288 -2.87 9.79 12.94
N LYS A 289 -3.85 10.69 12.98
CA LYS A 289 -3.97 11.74 14.03
C LYS A 289 -4.42 11.19 15.38
N THR A 290 -5.30 10.19 15.42
CA THR A 290 -5.89 9.68 16.67
C THR A 290 -4.94 8.85 17.52
N GLN A 291 -3.77 8.51 17.02
CA GLN A 291 -2.81 7.61 17.66
C GLN A 291 -1.47 8.30 18.01
N SER A 292 -1.48 9.64 18.02
CA SER A 292 -0.32 10.48 18.41
C SER A 292 -0.23 10.66 19.89
#